data_cebf74d6b7d6f40a7a46b46cbbab8115
#
_entry.id   cebf74d6b7d6f40a7a46b46cbbab8115
#
_cell.length_a   1.000
_cell.length_b   1.000
_cell.length_c   1.000
_cell.angle_alpha   90.00
_cell.angle_beta   90.00
_cell.angle_gamma   90.00
#
_symmetry.space_group_name_H-M   'P 1'
#
loop_
_entity.id
_entity.type
_entity.pdbx_description
1 polymer ?
#
loop_
_entity_poly.entity_id
_entity_poly.type
_entity_poly.pdbx_seq_one_letter_code
_entity_poly.pdbx_strand_id
1 'polypeptide(L)'
;MKKSKKSKKSNTWKIKQHRDQFFKKSKSLGYRSRAAFKLIELNEKFKFIKKDTYLLDIGAAPGGWSQVASKIITQGKIMSLDIKKMEEIKNVSFFQCNFLENKTQDRILALFGNKADVVLSDMAADTTGNKSLDCIRTNQLCAEVIEFSTQILQSKGVLISKLFMGEDFLEVKELAGEKFKKVQFFK
;
A
#
# COMPACT_ATOMS: atom_id res chain seq x y z
N MET A 1 -22.35 -13.05 34.76
CA MET A 1 -21.58 -13.06 33.48
C MET A 1 -22.14 -11.97 32.57
N LYS A 2 -21.39 -10.86 32.40
CA LYS A 2 -21.80 -9.77 31.48
C LYS A 2 -21.33 -10.12 30.03
N LYS A 3 -22.28 -10.41 29.14
CA LYS A 3 -22.01 -10.54 27.69
C LYS A 3 -21.50 -9.18 27.16
N SER A 4 -20.25 -9.13 26.69
CA SER A 4 -19.69 -7.95 26.07
C SER A 4 -20.51 -7.56 24.82
N LYS A 5 -21.01 -6.34 24.79
CA LYS A 5 -21.64 -5.74 23.59
C LYS A 5 -20.57 -5.54 22.53
N LYS A 6 -20.31 -6.53 21.67
CA LYS A 6 -19.57 -6.32 20.42
C LYS A 6 -20.32 -5.26 19.61
N SER A 7 -19.66 -4.15 19.34
CA SER A 7 -20.26 -2.91 18.89
C SER A 7 -21.06 -3.08 17.59
N LYS A 8 -22.27 -2.52 17.54
CA LYS A 8 -23.14 -2.41 16.34
C LYS A 8 -22.39 -1.80 15.13
N LYS A 9 -21.36 -0.97 15.35
CA LYS A 9 -20.52 -0.34 14.31
C LYS A 9 -19.72 -1.38 13.49
N SER A 10 -19.20 -2.44 14.12
CA SER A 10 -18.47 -3.52 13.44
C SER A 10 -19.35 -4.30 12.45
N ASN A 11 -20.63 -4.52 12.78
CA ASN A 11 -21.56 -5.23 11.90
C ASN A 11 -21.98 -4.39 10.69
N THR A 12 -22.21 -3.09 10.87
CA THR A 12 -22.61 -2.19 9.77
C THR A 12 -21.50 -2.07 8.72
N TRP A 13 -20.23 -2.02 9.15
CA TRP A 13 -19.09 -2.00 8.24
C TRP A 13 -18.97 -3.30 7.45
N LYS A 14 -19.11 -4.46 8.10
CA LYS A 14 -19.09 -5.78 7.43
C LYS A 14 -20.21 -5.92 6.40
N ILE A 15 -21.42 -5.45 6.74
CA ILE A 15 -22.58 -5.49 5.82
C ILE A 15 -22.32 -4.57 4.62
N LYS A 16 -21.77 -3.38 4.83
CA LYS A 16 -21.44 -2.43 3.76
C LYS A 16 -20.35 -2.99 2.83
N GLN A 17 -19.35 -3.64 3.39
CA GLN A 17 -18.28 -4.31 2.63
C GLN A 17 -18.80 -5.50 1.81
N HIS A 18 -19.75 -6.29 2.34
CA HIS A 18 -20.37 -7.39 1.60
C HIS A 18 -21.29 -6.93 0.45
N ARG A 19 -21.84 -5.73 0.54
CA ARG A 19 -22.65 -5.11 -0.54
C ARG A 19 -21.80 -4.41 -1.59
N ASP A 20 -20.52 -4.21 -1.35
CA ASP A 20 -19.59 -3.60 -2.30
C ASP A 20 -19.36 -4.55 -3.48
N GLN A 21 -19.73 -4.13 -4.68
CA GLN A 21 -19.58 -4.91 -5.91
C GLN A 21 -18.12 -5.29 -6.18
N PHE A 22 -17.17 -4.41 -5.88
CA PHE A 22 -15.74 -4.69 -6.04
C PHE A 22 -15.24 -5.74 -5.05
N PHE A 23 -15.79 -5.78 -3.83
CA PHE A 23 -15.48 -6.83 -2.88
C PHE A 23 -15.95 -8.20 -3.35
N LYS A 24 -17.18 -8.31 -3.87
CA LYS A 24 -17.70 -9.54 -4.45
C LYS A 24 -16.89 -9.98 -5.66
N LYS A 25 -16.57 -9.02 -6.56
CA LYS A 25 -15.75 -9.26 -7.75
C LYS A 25 -14.33 -9.70 -7.37
N SER A 26 -13.72 -9.13 -6.33
CA SER A 26 -12.38 -9.57 -5.89
C SER A 26 -12.39 -11.03 -5.44
N LYS A 27 -13.40 -11.45 -4.67
CA LYS A 27 -13.55 -12.84 -4.24
C LYS A 27 -13.78 -13.80 -5.41
N SER A 28 -14.67 -13.45 -6.34
CA SER A 28 -14.96 -14.31 -7.50
C SER A 28 -13.74 -14.50 -8.42
N LEU A 29 -12.85 -13.52 -8.48
CA LEU A 29 -11.62 -13.57 -9.27
C LEU A 29 -10.39 -14.06 -8.45
N GLY A 30 -10.59 -14.49 -7.21
CA GLY A 30 -9.53 -15.00 -6.34
C GLY A 30 -8.54 -13.94 -5.83
N TYR A 31 -8.92 -12.66 -5.83
CA TYR A 31 -8.11 -11.60 -5.23
C TYR A 31 -8.35 -11.48 -3.72
N ARG A 32 -7.29 -11.25 -2.97
CA ARG A 32 -7.33 -11.13 -1.50
C ARG A 32 -8.04 -9.87 -1.01
N SER A 33 -8.05 -8.82 -1.82
CA SER A 33 -8.74 -7.56 -1.52
C SER A 33 -9.20 -6.85 -2.79
N ARG A 34 -10.17 -5.95 -2.64
CA ARG A 34 -10.61 -5.07 -3.73
C ARG A 34 -9.56 -4.05 -4.17
N ALA A 35 -8.55 -3.78 -3.32
CA ALA A 35 -7.44 -2.91 -3.67
C ALA A 35 -6.66 -3.41 -4.89
N ALA A 36 -6.71 -4.73 -5.18
CA ALA A 36 -6.12 -5.32 -6.37
C ALA A 36 -6.56 -4.62 -7.67
N PHE A 37 -7.85 -4.28 -7.79
CA PHE A 37 -8.37 -3.61 -9.00
C PHE A 37 -7.77 -2.24 -9.20
N LYS A 38 -7.49 -1.51 -8.11
CA LYS A 38 -6.85 -0.19 -8.20
C LYS A 38 -5.45 -0.28 -8.78
N LEU A 39 -4.66 -1.27 -8.34
CA LEU A 39 -3.33 -1.49 -8.89
C LEU A 39 -3.38 -1.95 -10.36
N ILE A 40 -4.34 -2.82 -10.71
CA ILE A 40 -4.53 -3.25 -12.09
C ILE A 40 -4.81 -2.04 -12.98
N GLU A 41 -5.79 -1.21 -12.63
CA GLU A 41 -6.17 0.00 -13.36
C GLU A 41 -5.01 0.99 -13.50
N LEU A 42 -4.27 1.22 -12.41
CA LEU A 42 -3.08 2.06 -12.42
C LEU A 42 -2.01 1.51 -13.36
N ASN A 43 -1.75 0.20 -13.29
CA ASN A 43 -0.72 -0.40 -14.15
C ASN A 43 -1.16 -0.51 -15.61
N GLU A 44 -2.42 -0.70 -15.91
CA GLU A 44 -2.95 -0.63 -17.28
C GLU A 44 -2.73 0.75 -17.89
N LYS A 45 -2.94 1.80 -17.10
CA LYS A 45 -2.79 3.20 -17.55
C LYS A 45 -1.34 3.65 -17.67
N PHE A 46 -0.50 3.31 -16.70
CA PHE A 46 0.85 3.87 -16.59
C PHE A 46 1.98 2.89 -16.93
N LYS A 47 1.71 1.58 -17.01
CA LYS A 47 2.66 0.53 -17.44
C LYS A 47 3.97 0.52 -16.64
N PHE A 48 3.90 0.74 -15.32
CA PHE A 48 5.09 0.87 -14.47
C PHE A 48 5.58 -0.47 -13.89
N ILE A 49 4.73 -1.51 -13.80
CA ILE A 49 5.14 -2.86 -13.39
C ILE A 49 5.42 -3.69 -14.65
N LYS A 50 6.64 -4.21 -14.76
CA LYS A 50 7.11 -5.08 -15.85
C LYS A 50 7.59 -6.42 -15.28
N LYS A 51 7.93 -7.37 -16.14
CA LYS A 51 8.37 -8.73 -15.73
C LYS A 51 9.64 -8.76 -14.87
N ASP A 52 10.51 -7.79 -15.05
CA ASP A 52 11.83 -7.64 -14.42
C ASP A 52 11.85 -6.61 -13.28
N THR A 53 10.71 -6.06 -12.91
CA THR A 53 10.58 -5.01 -11.90
C THR A 53 11.04 -5.47 -10.50
N TYR A 54 11.81 -4.63 -9.83
CA TYR A 54 12.11 -4.75 -8.40
C TYR A 54 11.12 -3.90 -7.61
N LEU A 55 10.20 -4.55 -6.91
CA LEU A 55 9.05 -3.92 -6.28
C LEU A 55 9.06 -4.10 -4.76
N LEU A 56 8.79 -2.99 -4.05
CA LEU A 56 8.51 -2.96 -2.62
C LEU A 56 7.05 -2.59 -2.38
N ASP A 57 6.31 -3.43 -1.62
CA ASP A 57 4.91 -3.21 -1.22
C ASP A 57 4.84 -2.99 0.30
N ILE A 58 4.56 -1.75 0.74
CA ILE A 58 4.55 -1.32 2.13
C ILE A 58 3.10 -1.24 2.62
N GLY A 59 2.79 -1.96 3.72
CA GLY A 59 1.41 -2.11 4.19
C GLY A 59 0.63 -3.11 3.34
N ALA A 60 1.29 -4.21 2.97
CA ALA A 60 0.81 -5.14 1.95
C ALA A 60 -0.42 -5.96 2.35
N ALA A 61 -0.63 -6.25 3.66
CA ALA A 61 -1.69 -7.16 4.10
C ALA A 61 -3.10 -6.65 3.73
N PRO A 62 -3.96 -7.51 3.21
CA PRO A 62 -3.90 -8.98 3.07
C PRO A 62 -3.18 -9.49 1.81
N GLY A 63 -2.53 -8.64 1.02
CA GLY A 63 -1.73 -9.02 -0.14
C GLY A 63 -2.37 -8.77 -1.50
N GLY A 64 -3.35 -7.88 -1.58
CA GLY A 64 -4.04 -7.60 -2.84
C GLY A 64 -3.11 -7.03 -3.92
N TRP A 65 -2.26 -6.08 -3.58
CA TRP A 65 -1.30 -5.49 -4.50
C TRP A 65 -0.13 -6.42 -4.79
N SER A 66 0.43 -7.06 -3.77
CA SER A 66 1.47 -8.08 -3.93
C SER A 66 1.02 -9.22 -4.85
N GLN A 67 -0.25 -9.66 -4.75
CA GLN A 67 -0.81 -10.70 -5.60
C GLN A 67 -0.92 -10.27 -7.08
N VAL A 68 -1.27 -9.01 -7.34
CA VAL A 68 -1.27 -8.46 -8.71
C VAL A 68 0.15 -8.39 -9.23
N ALA A 69 1.08 -7.85 -8.45
CA ALA A 69 2.48 -7.74 -8.83
C ALA A 69 3.10 -9.11 -9.14
N SER A 70 2.82 -10.15 -8.31
CA SER A 70 3.35 -11.51 -8.49
C SER A 70 2.91 -12.19 -9.79
N LYS A 71 1.77 -11.79 -10.36
CA LYS A 71 1.32 -12.28 -11.67
C LYS A 71 2.05 -11.64 -12.84
N ILE A 72 2.64 -10.47 -12.66
CA ILE A 72 3.32 -9.70 -13.70
C ILE A 72 4.83 -9.88 -13.61
N ILE A 73 5.39 -9.82 -12.39
CA ILE A 73 6.83 -9.89 -12.14
C ILE A 73 7.26 -11.35 -12.11
N THR A 74 7.98 -11.78 -13.15
CA THR A 74 8.45 -13.17 -13.32
C THR A 74 9.96 -13.31 -13.26
N GLN A 75 10.70 -12.21 -13.43
CA GLN A 75 12.16 -12.16 -13.47
C GLN A 75 12.76 -11.14 -12.49
N GLY A 76 11.91 -10.31 -11.90
CA GLY A 76 12.28 -9.31 -10.89
C GLY A 76 12.20 -9.84 -9.46
N LYS A 77 12.02 -8.92 -8.53
CA LYS A 77 11.91 -9.21 -7.09
C LYS A 77 10.70 -8.49 -6.50
N ILE A 78 9.94 -9.17 -5.67
CA ILE A 78 8.85 -8.57 -4.89
C ILE A 78 9.16 -8.77 -3.41
N MET A 79 9.27 -7.67 -2.70
CA MET A 79 9.33 -7.63 -1.25
C MET A 79 8.09 -6.94 -0.73
N SER A 80 7.46 -7.53 0.26
CA SER A 80 6.25 -7.00 0.89
C SER A 80 6.41 -6.97 2.39
N LEU A 81 5.87 -5.96 3.04
CA LEU A 81 5.91 -5.87 4.49
C LEU A 81 4.61 -5.29 5.07
N ASP A 82 4.28 -5.75 6.26
CA ASP A 82 3.13 -5.26 7.03
C ASP A 82 3.31 -5.61 8.51
N ILE A 83 2.68 -4.84 9.39
CA ILE A 83 2.56 -5.19 10.82
C ILE A 83 1.65 -6.40 11.05
N LYS A 84 0.69 -6.62 10.15
CA LYS A 84 -0.25 -7.74 10.16
C LYS A 84 0.33 -8.91 9.39
N LYS A 85 0.08 -10.13 9.87
CA LYS A 85 0.45 -11.34 9.15
C LYS A 85 -0.25 -11.42 7.81
N MET A 86 0.48 -11.83 6.79
CA MET A 86 -0.04 -12.10 5.45
C MET A 86 0.23 -13.56 5.08
N GLU A 87 -0.74 -14.21 4.45
CA GLU A 87 -0.53 -15.54 3.89
C GLU A 87 0.50 -15.49 2.75
N GLU A 88 1.20 -16.58 2.54
CA GLU A 88 2.24 -16.69 1.52
C GLU A 88 1.67 -16.46 0.11
N ILE A 89 2.43 -15.72 -0.70
CA ILE A 89 2.16 -15.50 -2.13
C ILE A 89 3.40 -15.96 -2.90
N LYS A 90 3.19 -16.78 -3.92
CA LYS A 90 4.29 -17.26 -4.78
C LYS A 90 5.10 -16.08 -5.34
N ASN A 91 6.42 -16.18 -5.29
CA ASN A 91 7.38 -15.17 -5.74
C ASN A 91 7.37 -13.84 -4.95
N VAL A 92 6.77 -13.82 -3.74
CA VAL A 92 6.76 -12.65 -2.86
C VAL A 92 7.51 -12.98 -1.57
N SER A 93 8.53 -12.20 -1.25
CA SER A 93 9.22 -12.26 0.05
C SER A 93 8.48 -11.35 1.02
N PHE A 94 7.76 -11.93 1.99
CA PHE A 94 7.01 -11.17 2.99
C PHE A 94 7.75 -11.09 4.32
N PHE A 95 7.76 -9.90 4.92
CA PHE A 95 8.30 -9.62 6.24
C PHE A 95 7.22 -9.01 7.14
N GLN A 96 6.92 -9.68 8.25
CA GLN A 96 6.05 -9.08 9.25
C GLN A 96 6.87 -8.15 10.13
N CYS A 97 6.75 -6.84 9.91
CA CYS A 97 7.49 -5.81 10.62
C CYS A 97 6.77 -4.45 10.53
N ASN A 98 7.20 -3.52 11.37
CA ASN A 98 6.73 -2.15 11.33
C ASN A 98 7.64 -1.31 10.45
N PHE A 99 7.10 -0.77 9.36
CA PHE A 99 7.83 0.11 8.44
C PHE A 99 8.40 1.37 9.10
N LEU A 100 7.71 1.91 10.12
CA LEU A 100 8.13 3.13 10.79
C LEU A 100 9.38 2.96 11.69
N GLU A 101 9.83 1.74 11.90
CA GLU A 101 11.05 1.49 12.66
C GLU A 101 12.29 1.68 11.79
N ASN A 102 13.25 2.50 12.22
CA ASN A 102 14.49 2.76 11.49
C ASN A 102 15.23 1.46 11.13
N LYS A 103 15.30 0.51 12.05
CA LYS A 103 15.91 -0.82 11.79
C LYS A 103 15.25 -1.56 10.62
N THR A 104 13.94 -1.43 10.46
CA THR A 104 13.20 -2.01 9.33
C THR A 104 13.59 -1.32 8.04
N GLN A 105 13.61 0.02 8.03
CA GLN A 105 14.01 0.82 6.86
C GLN A 105 15.45 0.53 6.45
N ASP A 106 16.40 0.52 7.39
CA ASP A 106 17.80 0.18 7.14
C ASP A 106 17.97 -1.22 6.51
N ARG A 107 17.21 -2.20 7.03
CA ARG A 107 17.21 -3.56 6.46
C ARG A 107 16.68 -3.60 5.03
N ILE A 108 15.62 -2.85 4.74
CA ILE A 108 15.06 -2.76 3.37
C ILE A 108 16.09 -2.11 2.44
N LEU A 109 16.71 -1.01 2.85
CA LEU A 109 17.75 -0.33 2.06
C LEU A 109 18.91 -1.28 1.76
N ALA A 110 19.39 -2.04 2.75
CA ALA A 110 20.45 -3.02 2.56
C ALA A 110 20.07 -4.13 1.55
N LEU A 111 18.81 -4.57 1.54
CA LEU A 111 18.34 -5.63 0.65
C LEU A 111 18.07 -5.17 -0.80
N PHE A 112 17.74 -3.90 -1.01
CA PHE A 112 17.47 -3.33 -2.34
C PHE A 112 18.67 -2.58 -2.92
N GLY A 113 19.51 -1.96 -2.10
CA GLY A 113 20.71 -1.23 -2.53
C GLY A 113 20.40 -0.13 -3.56
N ASN A 114 19.39 0.71 -3.32
CA ASN A 114 18.91 1.79 -4.20
C ASN A 114 18.51 1.32 -5.63
N LYS A 115 17.93 0.13 -5.73
CA LYS A 115 17.56 -0.50 -7.02
C LYS A 115 16.07 -0.80 -7.17
N ALA A 116 15.22 -0.25 -6.30
CA ALA A 116 13.79 -0.42 -6.46
C ALA A 116 13.28 0.35 -7.68
N ASP A 117 12.55 -0.33 -8.55
CA ASP A 117 11.84 0.32 -9.68
C ASP A 117 10.52 0.91 -9.22
N VAL A 118 9.85 0.21 -8.29
CA VAL A 118 8.52 0.56 -7.84
C VAL A 118 8.41 0.41 -6.33
N VAL A 119 7.89 1.45 -5.69
CA VAL A 119 7.40 1.40 -4.30
C VAL A 119 5.89 1.58 -4.32
N LEU A 120 5.19 0.66 -3.67
CA LEU A 120 3.75 0.70 -3.45
C LEU A 120 3.45 0.92 -1.98
N SER A 121 2.42 1.70 -1.65
CA SER A 121 1.90 1.79 -0.28
C SER A 121 0.39 2.01 -0.27
N ASP A 122 -0.35 1.01 0.22
CA ASP A 122 -1.78 1.12 0.53
C ASP A 122 -2.02 1.25 2.05
N MET A 123 -1.00 1.73 2.79
CA MET A 123 -1.11 1.92 4.23
C MET A 123 -2.26 2.86 4.59
N ALA A 124 -2.95 2.53 5.66
CA ALA A 124 -3.92 3.40 6.30
C ALA A 124 -3.85 3.21 7.82
N ALA A 125 -3.94 4.29 8.56
CA ALA A 125 -4.06 4.23 10.01
C ALA A 125 -5.36 3.51 10.41
N ASP A 126 -5.33 2.82 11.56
CA ASP A 126 -6.54 2.25 12.12
C ASP A 126 -7.56 3.35 12.41
N THR A 127 -8.81 3.13 12.00
CA THR A 127 -9.86 4.13 12.09
C THR A 127 -10.30 4.37 13.53
N THR A 128 -10.25 5.63 13.95
CA THR A 128 -10.76 6.09 15.27
C THR A 128 -12.27 6.37 15.23
N GLY A 129 -12.80 6.60 14.03
CA GLY A 129 -14.16 7.10 13.79
C GLY A 129 -14.23 8.61 13.65
N ASN A 130 -13.15 9.34 13.92
CA ASN A 130 -12.99 10.75 13.58
C ASN A 130 -12.33 10.86 12.20
N LYS A 131 -13.08 11.32 11.21
CA LYS A 131 -12.61 11.35 9.81
C LYS A 131 -11.40 12.27 9.60
N SER A 132 -11.34 13.42 10.26
CA SER A 132 -10.21 14.34 10.14
C SER A 132 -8.95 13.72 10.72
N LEU A 133 -9.01 13.16 11.93
CA LEU A 133 -7.89 12.49 12.56
C LEU A 133 -7.42 11.26 11.77
N ASP A 134 -8.35 10.44 11.26
CA ASP A 134 -8.02 9.26 10.45
C ASP A 134 -7.33 9.67 9.15
N CYS A 135 -7.73 10.82 8.56
CA CYS A 135 -7.10 11.40 7.39
C CYS A 135 -5.67 11.84 7.67
N ILE A 136 -5.45 12.67 8.68
CA ILE A 136 -4.13 13.18 9.08
C ILE A 136 -3.18 12.02 9.35
N ARG A 137 -3.58 11.05 10.17
CA ARG A 137 -2.73 9.89 10.49
C ARG A 137 -2.36 9.05 9.26
N THR A 138 -3.29 8.89 8.31
CA THR A 138 -3.00 8.16 7.06
C THR A 138 -2.07 8.97 6.15
N ASN A 139 -2.24 10.28 6.09
CA ASN A 139 -1.40 11.15 5.28
C ASN A 139 0.01 11.30 5.84
N GLN A 140 0.18 11.23 7.16
CA GLN A 140 1.50 11.11 7.79
C GLN A 140 2.23 9.83 7.34
N LEU A 141 1.54 8.69 7.28
CA LEU A 141 2.13 7.46 6.72
C LEU A 141 2.55 7.63 5.26
N CYS A 142 1.76 8.36 4.47
CA CYS A 142 2.11 8.68 3.09
C CYS A 142 3.39 9.55 3.02
N ALA A 143 3.52 10.55 3.87
CA ALA A 143 4.71 11.40 3.95
C ALA A 143 5.98 10.59 4.29
N GLU A 144 5.90 9.69 5.27
CA GLU A 144 7.00 8.78 5.62
C GLU A 144 7.44 7.91 4.44
N VAL A 145 6.46 7.39 3.67
CA VAL A 145 6.75 6.59 2.47
C VAL A 145 7.39 7.45 1.38
N ILE A 146 6.96 8.71 1.20
CA ILE A 146 7.56 9.63 0.24
C ILE A 146 9.04 9.85 0.56
N GLU A 147 9.36 10.20 1.82
CA GLU A 147 10.75 10.42 2.25
C GLU A 147 11.61 9.17 2.08
N PHE A 148 11.14 8.02 2.54
CA PHE A 148 11.86 6.76 2.39
C PHE A 148 12.07 6.38 0.92
N SER A 149 11.09 6.63 0.07
CA SER A 149 11.17 6.28 -1.35
C SER A 149 12.28 7.01 -2.09
N THR A 150 12.67 8.21 -1.64
CA THR A 150 13.80 8.95 -2.23
C THR A 150 15.13 8.25 -2.03
N GLN A 151 15.25 7.41 -1.01
CA GLN A 151 16.47 6.70 -0.66
C GLN A 151 16.60 5.35 -1.38
N ILE A 152 15.47 4.73 -1.74
CA ILE A 152 15.46 3.36 -2.28
C ILE A 152 15.18 3.28 -3.78
N LEU A 153 14.41 4.24 -4.33
CA LEU A 153 14.06 4.25 -5.75
C LEU A 153 15.27 4.59 -6.62
N GLN A 154 15.43 3.83 -7.68
CA GLN A 154 16.39 4.19 -8.72
C GLN A 154 15.90 5.38 -9.57
N SER A 155 16.79 5.95 -10.38
CA SER A 155 16.41 6.99 -11.35
C SER A 155 15.26 6.50 -12.24
N LYS A 156 14.20 7.30 -12.36
CA LYS A 156 12.94 6.98 -13.04
C LYS A 156 12.05 5.95 -12.30
N GLY A 157 12.37 5.60 -11.07
CA GLY A 157 11.52 4.78 -10.23
C GLY A 157 10.17 5.44 -9.95
N VAL A 158 9.17 4.63 -9.59
CA VAL A 158 7.78 5.06 -9.42
C VAL A 158 7.31 4.78 -8.00
N LEU A 159 6.75 5.80 -7.35
CA LEU A 159 6.01 5.66 -6.09
C LEU A 159 4.51 5.70 -6.36
N ILE A 160 3.78 4.74 -5.83
CA ILE A 160 2.32 4.76 -5.73
C ILE A 160 1.95 4.71 -4.25
N SER A 161 1.34 5.75 -3.73
CA SER A 161 0.93 5.80 -2.33
C SER A 161 -0.51 6.27 -2.17
N LYS A 162 -1.19 5.72 -1.16
CA LYS A 162 -2.51 6.18 -0.75
C LYS A 162 -2.38 7.53 -0.05
N LEU A 163 -3.24 8.47 -0.46
CA LEU A 163 -3.40 9.78 0.16
C LEU A 163 -4.89 10.08 0.32
N PHE A 164 -5.28 10.62 1.46
CA PHE A 164 -6.64 11.05 1.71
C PHE A 164 -6.81 12.55 1.47
N MET A 165 -7.97 12.93 0.95
CA MET A 165 -8.33 14.34 0.80
C MET A 165 -8.74 14.89 2.17
N GLY A 166 -7.88 15.68 2.80
CA GLY A 166 -8.03 16.27 4.12
C GLY A 166 -7.29 17.58 4.26
N GLU A 167 -7.19 18.12 5.47
CA GLU A 167 -6.58 19.41 5.76
C GLU A 167 -5.08 19.44 5.39
N ASP A 168 -4.38 18.35 5.63
CA ASP A 168 -2.96 18.14 5.37
C ASP A 168 -2.64 17.66 3.94
N PHE A 169 -3.66 17.54 3.07
CA PHE A 169 -3.47 17.06 1.68
C PHE A 169 -2.48 17.92 0.89
N LEU A 170 -2.54 19.25 1.04
CA LEU A 170 -1.67 20.17 0.32
C LEU A 170 -0.22 20.02 0.74
N GLU A 171 0.05 19.87 2.04
CA GLU A 171 1.40 19.67 2.58
C GLU A 171 2.05 18.41 2.00
N VAL A 172 1.33 17.29 2.00
CA VAL A 172 1.85 16.03 1.43
C VAL A 172 2.03 16.11 -0.09
N LYS A 173 1.15 16.84 -0.78
CA LYS A 173 1.29 17.11 -2.22
C LYS A 173 2.53 17.94 -2.52
N GLU A 174 2.81 18.98 -1.74
CA GLU A 174 4.00 19.83 -1.86
C GLU A 174 5.25 19.01 -1.61
N LEU A 175 5.30 18.24 -0.51
CA LEU A 175 6.39 17.31 -0.22
C LEU A 175 6.68 16.37 -1.40
N ALA A 176 5.62 15.76 -1.96
CA ALA A 176 5.79 14.90 -3.14
C ALA A 176 6.34 15.67 -4.35
N GLY A 177 5.91 16.92 -4.56
CA GLY A 177 6.38 17.79 -5.64
C GLY A 177 7.85 18.17 -5.52
N GLU A 178 8.36 18.32 -4.30
CA GLU A 178 9.79 18.58 -4.02
C GLU A 178 10.67 17.34 -4.31
N LYS A 179 10.14 16.15 -3.99
CA LYS A 179 10.92 14.89 -4.09
C LYS A 179 10.84 14.22 -5.45
N PHE A 180 9.75 14.40 -6.19
CA PHE A 180 9.52 13.71 -7.45
C PHE A 180 9.31 14.67 -8.62
N LYS A 181 9.91 14.35 -9.76
CA LYS A 181 9.81 15.16 -10.99
C LYS A 181 8.37 15.33 -11.50
N LYS A 182 7.50 14.37 -11.22
CA LYS A 182 6.11 14.37 -11.68
C LYS A 182 5.21 13.72 -10.63
N VAL A 183 4.17 14.43 -10.24
CA VAL A 183 3.14 13.95 -9.30
C VAL A 183 1.78 13.93 -10.00
N GLN A 184 1.02 12.86 -9.86
CA GLN A 184 -0.32 12.70 -10.44
C GLN A 184 -1.27 12.09 -9.41
N PHE A 185 -2.51 12.56 -9.40
CA PHE A 185 -3.57 12.02 -8.56
C PHE A 185 -4.50 11.14 -9.39
N PHE A 186 -4.88 10.01 -8.81
CA PHE A 186 -5.75 9.03 -9.43
C PHE A 186 -6.86 8.62 -8.46
N LYS A 187 -8.13 8.74 -8.88
CA LYS A 187 -9.31 8.39 -8.08
C LYS A 187 -9.88 7.05 -8.53
#